data_77798b1a70352239ef51f0f6d22617d3
#
_entry.id   77798b1a70352239ef51f0f6d22617d3
#
_cell.length_a   1.000
_cell.length_b   1.000
_cell.length_c   1.000
_cell.angle_alpha   90.00
_cell.angle_beta   90.00
_cell.angle_gamma   90.00
#
_symmetry.space_group_name_H-M   'P 1'
#
loop_
_entity.id
_entity.type
_entity.pdbx_description
1 polymer ?
#
loop_
_entity_poly.entity_id
_entity_poly.type
_entity_poly.pdbx_seq_one_letter_code
_entity_poly.pdbx_strand_id
1 'polypeptide(L)'
;MTITNQLATSNAIRVDGASFFSSFPGKPNHLLARRLPLANRRVQTCCYGETSLKPMTHVTMHETETISVSDGVGIVRFLKGKSYLVTGATGFLAKDFMKSKLIPVLGDIAQENLGFDSEIAANISDEIDVIISCGGRTTFDDRYDSALSVNALGPGRLLSFAKDCKKLKLFLHYSTAFVTGKKEGKVPETTLSIGENITSDLNIELELKLASEAVRMFHGSEENKKLKELGMERAQHYGWENTYTFTKAMGESIIHNQRGDLPVVIIRPSIIESSYKEPFPSWLQGIRMSAPLILAYGKDHIPHLLGDYQSYFDIIPVDMVVNATIAAMSKHGCGNVPELKLYNVTSTSHPNPLTLGELMDFSQQHLLDSPLRETTKELDRIKFHSSIESFTSSVFNTIVKQERETNNGEGEAESHTPLSMKGKRKLKYFESLAKIYQPYMFFQTRFDDRNTRSLLQEMSMEERKMFGFDVRDIDWESYIIKVHLQGIKRVVFGGRSS
;
A
#
# COMPACT_ATOMS: atom_id res chain seq x y z
N MET A 1 18.89 9.87 15.27
CA MET A 1 17.52 10.36 14.99
C MET A 1 16.57 9.27 15.41
N THR A 2 15.86 9.50 16.47
CA THR A 2 14.92 8.56 17.10
C THR A 2 13.68 8.48 16.22
N ILE A 3 13.40 7.31 15.65
CA ILE A 3 12.12 7.05 14.99
C ILE A 3 11.11 6.81 16.10
N THR A 4 10.33 7.82 16.41
CA THR A 4 9.17 7.71 17.29
C THR A 4 8.14 6.83 16.62
N ASN A 5 7.92 5.64 17.17
CA ASN A 5 6.75 4.79 16.91
C ASN A 5 5.50 5.57 17.33
N GLN A 6 4.84 6.22 16.38
CA GLN A 6 3.45 6.59 16.58
C GLN A 6 2.62 5.31 16.42
N LEU A 7 2.02 4.89 17.50
CA LEU A 7 0.94 3.92 17.54
C LEU A 7 -0.12 4.34 16.51
N ALA A 8 -0.24 3.56 15.46
CA ALA A 8 -1.29 3.75 14.48
C ALA A 8 -2.60 3.24 15.11
N THR A 9 -3.30 4.10 15.82
CA THR A 9 -4.72 3.89 16.09
C THR A 9 -5.44 3.89 14.75
N SER A 10 -6.00 2.76 14.36
CA SER A 10 -6.79 2.65 13.13
C SER A 10 -8.11 3.37 13.35
N ASN A 11 -8.23 4.57 12.81
CA ASN A 11 -9.49 5.30 12.79
C ASN A 11 -10.35 4.78 11.63
N ALA A 12 -11.59 4.38 11.90
CA ALA A 12 -12.60 4.13 10.89
C ALA A 12 -13.29 5.45 10.51
N ILE A 13 -13.70 5.59 9.25
CA ILE A 13 -14.31 6.82 8.73
C ILE A 13 -15.53 6.46 7.89
N ARG A 14 -16.63 7.18 8.08
CA ARG A 14 -17.84 7.13 7.25
C ARG A 14 -17.79 8.19 6.15
N VAL A 15 -18.25 7.87 4.95
CA VAL A 15 -18.29 8.78 3.80
C VAL A 15 -19.73 8.81 3.23
N ASP A 16 -20.35 9.97 3.16
CA ASP A 16 -21.63 10.16 2.48
C ASP A 16 -21.42 10.57 1.02
N GLY A 17 -22.03 9.81 0.11
CA GLY A 17 -21.78 9.86 -1.34
C GLY A 17 -22.40 11.05 -2.10
N ALA A 18 -22.04 12.28 -1.78
CA ALA A 18 -22.40 13.42 -2.64
C ALA A 18 -21.32 14.52 -2.60
N SER A 19 -20.59 14.61 -3.67
CA SER A 19 -19.66 15.65 -4.16
C SER A 19 -18.18 15.25 -4.25
N PHE A 20 -17.79 14.87 -5.44
CA PHE A 20 -16.42 14.56 -5.86
C PHE A 20 -15.82 15.72 -6.64
N PHE A 21 -15.69 16.91 -6.19
CA PHE A 21 -14.82 17.92 -6.86
C PHE A 21 -14.80 19.23 -6.07
N SER A 22 -13.67 19.60 -5.49
CA SER A 22 -12.99 20.90 -5.59
C SER A 22 -11.92 21.13 -4.50
N SER A 23 -10.75 21.46 -4.98
CA SER A 23 -9.64 22.35 -4.50
C SER A 23 -9.29 22.46 -3.01
N PHE A 24 -8.03 22.22 -2.73
CA PHE A 24 -7.28 22.59 -1.51
C PHE A 24 -6.91 24.08 -1.44
N PRO A 25 -6.71 24.68 -0.23
CA PRO A 25 -5.35 24.87 0.26
C PRO A 25 -5.15 24.85 1.80
N GLY A 26 -3.91 24.62 2.25
CA GLY A 26 -3.29 25.31 3.39
C GLY A 26 -3.09 24.59 4.72
N LYS A 27 -1.85 24.41 5.07
CA LYS A 27 -1.04 24.30 6.31
C LYS A 27 -1.64 23.67 7.61
N PRO A 28 -0.84 22.84 8.31
CA PRO A 28 -1.19 22.29 9.62
C PRO A 28 -0.76 23.22 10.76
N ASN A 29 -1.66 23.53 11.66
CA ASN A 29 -1.36 24.10 12.96
C ASN A 29 -1.57 23.05 14.06
N HIS A 30 -0.56 22.94 14.94
CA HIS A 30 -0.62 22.21 16.19
C HIS A 30 -1.73 22.74 17.09
N LEU A 31 -2.60 21.85 17.60
CA LEU A 31 -3.47 22.18 18.75
C LEU A 31 -3.50 21.02 19.75
N LEU A 32 -3.06 21.38 20.95
CA LEU A 32 -3.12 20.60 22.19
C LEU A 32 -4.56 20.22 22.54
N ALA A 33 -4.78 18.95 22.82
CA ALA A 33 -6.04 18.45 23.36
C ALA A 33 -6.22 18.89 24.81
N ARG A 34 -7.14 19.81 25.09
CA ARG A 34 -7.76 20.01 26.39
C ARG A 34 -9.12 19.33 26.41
N ARG A 35 -9.33 18.46 27.37
CA ARG A 35 -10.63 17.87 27.69
C ARG A 35 -11.62 18.98 28.09
N LEU A 36 -12.79 19.03 27.45
CA LEU A 36 -13.95 19.79 27.90
C LEU A 36 -15.21 18.92 27.81
N PRO A 37 -16.20 19.14 28.70
CA PRO A 37 -17.30 18.22 28.89
C PRO A 37 -18.39 18.37 27.82
N LEU A 38 -19.12 17.26 27.59
CA LEU A 38 -20.27 17.15 26.71
C LEU A 38 -21.39 18.11 27.11
N ALA A 39 -21.69 19.09 26.28
CA ALA A 39 -22.91 19.85 26.32
C ALA A 39 -23.50 19.95 24.92
N ASN A 40 -24.78 19.62 24.81
CA ASN A 40 -25.65 19.70 23.65
C ASN A 40 -25.38 20.96 22.81
N ARG A 41 -24.90 20.81 21.56
CA ARG A 41 -24.98 21.89 20.57
C ARG A 41 -25.57 21.37 19.26
N ARG A 42 -26.71 21.92 18.91
CA ARG A 42 -27.31 21.88 17.58
C ARG A 42 -26.28 22.37 16.55
N VAL A 43 -26.05 21.56 15.56
CA VAL A 43 -25.20 21.94 14.42
C VAL A 43 -26.01 22.89 13.54
N GLN A 44 -25.57 24.12 13.47
CA GLN A 44 -26.09 25.12 12.54
C GLN A 44 -25.50 24.88 11.16
N THR A 45 -26.35 24.57 10.19
CA THR A 45 -25.98 24.39 8.78
C THR A 45 -25.74 25.76 8.16
N CYS A 46 -24.52 26.05 7.77
CA CYS A 46 -24.21 27.20 6.91
C CYS A 46 -24.40 26.81 5.44
N CYS A 47 -25.49 27.30 4.85
CA CYS A 47 -25.70 27.29 3.40
C CYS A 47 -24.82 28.34 2.74
N TYR A 48 -23.97 27.98 1.79
CA TYR A 48 -23.36 28.92 0.84
C TYR A 48 -23.87 28.68 -0.57
N GLY A 49 -24.28 29.79 -1.14
CA GLY A 49 -24.88 30.19 -2.39
C GLY A 49 -24.77 29.29 -3.63
N GLU A 50 -25.92 29.23 -4.27
CA GLU A 50 -26.11 28.79 -5.63
C GLU A 50 -25.34 29.67 -6.62
N THR A 51 -24.49 29.08 -7.45
CA THR A 51 -24.02 29.71 -8.69
C THR A 51 -24.74 29.05 -9.87
N SER A 52 -25.51 29.89 -10.56
CA SER A 52 -26.33 29.59 -11.72
C SER A 52 -25.50 29.04 -12.88
N LEU A 53 -25.85 27.83 -13.35
CA LEU A 53 -25.44 27.28 -14.64
C LEU A 53 -26.42 27.75 -15.73
N LYS A 54 -25.89 28.44 -16.73
CA LYS A 54 -26.63 28.78 -17.95
C LYS A 54 -26.96 27.53 -18.76
N PRO A 55 -28.15 27.45 -19.38
CA PRO A 55 -28.51 26.28 -20.19
C PRO A 55 -27.76 26.29 -21.54
N MET A 56 -27.15 25.16 -21.86
CA MET A 56 -26.60 24.90 -23.21
C MET A 56 -27.76 24.60 -24.18
N THR A 57 -27.70 25.26 -25.30
CA THR A 57 -28.60 25.18 -26.46
C THR A 57 -28.72 23.77 -27.05
N HIS A 58 -29.93 23.42 -27.44
CA HIS A 58 -30.29 22.22 -28.19
C HIS A 58 -29.45 22.07 -29.46
N VAL A 59 -28.77 20.93 -29.56
CA VAL A 59 -28.24 20.41 -30.83
C VAL A 59 -29.13 19.25 -31.25
N THR A 60 -29.80 19.39 -32.37
CA THR A 60 -30.59 18.34 -33.03
C THR A 60 -29.68 17.21 -33.48
N MET A 61 -29.87 16.04 -32.93
CA MET A 61 -29.17 14.82 -33.35
C MET A 61 -29.88 14.19 -34.51
N HIS A 62 -29.16 14.01 -35.61
CA HIS A 62 -29.55 13.09 -36.67
C HIS A 62 -29.39 11.64 -36.22
N GLU A 63 -30.38 10.83 -36.49
CA GLU A 63 -30.38 9.38 -36.27
C GLU A 63 -29.19 8.75 -37.00
N THR A 64 -28.28 8.15 -36.24
CA THR A 64 -27.23 7.25 -36.71
C THR A 64 -27.21 6.01 -35.82
N GLU A 65 -27.27 4.89 -36.46
CA GLU A 65 -27.12 3.49 -36.07
C GLU A 65 -26.81 3.22 -34.57
N THR A 66 -27.70 2.51 -33.90
CA THR A 66 -27.56 1.98 -32.58
C THR A 66 -26.44 0.96 -32.52
N ILE A 67 -25.20 1.43 -32.33
CA ILE A 67 -24.15 0.61 -31.72
C ILE A 67 -24.63 0.47 -30.26
N SER A 68 -24.88 -0.74 -29.82
CA SER A 68 -25.16 -1.03 -28.40
C SER A 68 -23.91 -0.67 -27.61
N VAL A 69 -23.83 0.58 -27.15
CA VAL A 69 -22.83 1.01 -26.18
C VAL A 69 -23.14 0.23 -24.91
N SER A 70 -22.27 -0.68 -24.49
CA SER A 70 -22.42 -1.34 -23.20
C SER A 70 -22.47 -0.26 -22.13
N ASP A 71 -23.49 -0.29 -21.26
CA ASP A 71 -23.67 0.69 -20.15
C ASP A 71 -22.49 0.73 -19.18
N GLY A 72 -21.45 -0.05 -19.41
CA GLY A 72 -20.28 -0.21 -18.55
C GLY A 72 -20.64 -0.94 -17.26
N VAL A 73 -19.81 -0.75 -16.23
CA VAL A 73 -20.03 -1.33 -14.88
C VAL A 73 -20.88 -0.44 -13.97
N GLY A 74 -21.27 0.74 -14.44
CA GLY A 74 -22.19 1.66 -13.75
C GLY A 74 -21.57 2.40 -12.57
N ILE A 75 -20.31 2.80 -12.67
CA ILE A 75 -19.54 3.41 -11.57
C ILE A 75 -20.27 4.60 -10.93
N VAL A 76 -20.61 5.61 -11.71
CA VAL A 76 -21.24 6.83 -11.19
C VAL A 76 -22.59 6.54 -10.55
N ARG A 77 -23.39 5.64 -11.17
CA ARG A 77 -24.69 5.20 -10.63
C ARG A 77 -24.53 4.47 -9.31
N PHE A 78 -23.54 3.60 -9.18
CA PHE A 78 -23.29 2.84 -7.94
C PHE A 78 -22.85 3.74 -6.80
N LEU A 79 -21.91 4.67 -7.04
CA LEU A 79 -21.34 5.54 -6.01
C LEU A 79 -22.36 6.53 -5.45
N LYS A 80 -23.40 6.89 -6.22
CA LYS A 80 -24.37 7.89 -5.83
C LYS A 80 -25.25 7.42 -4.67
N GLY A 81 -25.27 8.20 -3.58
CA GLY A 81 -26.14 7.97 -2.43
C GLY A 81 -25.75 6.79 -1.54
N LYS A 82 -24.54 6.28 -1.64
CA LYS A 82 -24.00 5.19 -0.82
C LYS A 82 -23.25 5.68 0.40
N SER A 83 -23.35 4.93 1.48
CA SER A 83 -22.57 5.12 2.71
C SER A 83 -21.46 4.07 2.81
N TYR A 84 -20.24 4.51 3.12
CA TYR A 84 -19.06 3.66 3.16
C TYR A 84 -18.43 3.66 4.55
N LEU A 85 -18.08 2.49 5.07
CA LEU A 85 -17.19 2.34 6.22
C LEU A 85 -15.79 2.00 5.72
N VAL A 86 -14.82 2.88 5.95
CA VAL A 86 -13.43 2.68 5.50
C VAL A 86 -12.50 2.55 6.70
N THR A 87 -11.87 1.40 6.87
CA THR A 87 -10.82 1.21 7.88
C THR A 87 -9.46 1.63 7.35
N GLY A 88 -8.53 2.03 8.25
CA GLY A 88 -7.22 2.50 7.81
C GLY A 88 -7.25 3.83 7.05
N ALA A 89 -8.26 4.64 7.29
CA ALA A 89 -8.57 5.88 6.56
C ALA A 89 -7.47 6.96 6.61
N THR A 90 -6.53 6.86 7.54
CA THR A 90 -5.35 7.74 7.62
C THR A 90 -4.17 7.28 6.75
N GLY A 91 -4.28 6.09 6.14
CA GLY A 91 -3.26 5.51 5.27
C GLY A 91 -3.22 6.11 3.87
N PHE A 92 -2.13 5.86 3.14
CA PHE A 92 -1.88 6.39 1.79
C PHE A 92 -3.00 6.02 0.81
N LEU A 93 -3.32 4.73 0.70
CA LEU A 93 -4.33 4.23 -0.23
C LEU A 93 -5.73 4.77 0.10
N ALA A 94 -6.13 4.76 1.37
CA ALA A 94 -7.46 5.21 1.76
C ALA A 94 -7.66 6.71 1.56
N LYS A 95 -6.63 7.53 1.70
CA LYS A 95 -6.71 8.98 1.46
C LYS A 95 -7.06 9.34 0.03
N ASP A 96 -6.74 8.51 -0.93
CA ASP A 96 -7.09 8.76 -2.33
C ASP A 96 -8.59 8.57 -2.60
N PHE A 97 -9.27 7.70 -1.85
CA PHE A 97 -10.73 7.58 -1.88
C PHE A 97 -11.47 8.80 -1.33
N MET A 98 -10.82 9.58 -0.45
CA MET A 98 -11.53 10.46 0.47
C MET A 98 -11.42 11.94 0.10
N LYS A 99 -12.25 12.41 -0.83
CA LYS A 99 -12.28 13.84 -1.23
C LYS A 99 -13.44 14.65 -0.65
N SER A 100 -14.44 14.02 0.04
CA SER A 100 -15.59 14.76 0.60
C SER A 100 -16.31 14.04 1.73
N LYS A 101 -16.96 14.79 2.62
CA LYS A 101 -17.86 14.34 3.71
C LYS A 101 -17.36 13.15 4.53
N LEU A 102 -16.21 13.33 5.17
CA LEU A 102 -15.67 12.35 6.10
C LEU A 102 -16.25 12.57 7.49
N ILE A 103 -16.81 11.52 8.06
CA ILE A 103 -17.19 11.48 9.47
C ILE A 103 -16.21 10.55 10.18
N PRO A 104 -15.27 11.08 10.98
CA PRO A 104 -14.33 10.24 11.70
C PRO A 104 -15.06 9.44 12.79
N VAL A 105 -14.79 8.14 12.84
CA VAL A 105 -15.28 7.23 13.87
C VAL A 105 -14.07 6.61 14.55
N LEU A 106 -14.05 6.67 15.88
CA LEU A 106 -13.03 5.99 16.68
C LEU A 106 -13.30 4.50 16.65
N GLY A 107 -12.28 3.73 16.27
CA GLY A 107 -12.36 2.27 16.25
C GLY A 107 -10.98 1.65 16.07
N ASP A 108 -10.88 0.37 16.38
CA ASP A 108 -9.66 -0.44 16.24
C ASP A 108 -10.01 -1.85 15.80
N ILE A 109 -9.60 -2.22 14.59
CA ILE A 109 -9.83 -3.57 14.05
C ILE A 109 -9.13 -4.68 14.84
N ALA A 110 -8.19 -4.33 15.72
CA ALA A 110 -7.56 -5.28 16.63
C ALA A 110 -8.42 -5.62 17.87
N GLN A 111 -9.51 -4.89 18.09
CA GLN A 111 -10.40 -5.06 19.25
C GLN A 111 -11.70 -5.77 18.88
N GLU A 112 -12.31 -6.42 19.86
CA GLU A 112 -13.68 -6.94 19.74
C GLU A 112 -14.65 -5.79 19.39
N ASN A 113 -15.68 -6.10 18.61
CA ASN A 113 -16.65 -5.12 18.09
C ASN A 113 -15.99 -3.90 17.43
N LEU A 114 -14.76 -4.06 16.90
CA LEU A 114 -13.97 -3.00 16.26
C LEU A 114 -13.67 -1.82 17.20
N GLY A 115 -13.75 -2.01 18.53
CA GLY A 115 -13.60 -0.94 19.50
C GLY A 115 -14.71 0.12 19.47
N PHE A 116 -15.82 -0.15 18.79
CA PHE A 116 -16.99 0.72 18.78
C PHE A 116 -17.78 0.59 20.08
N ASP A 117 -18.35 1.70 20.58
CA ASP A 117 -19.44 1.59 21.52
C ASP A 117 -20.71 1.06 20.84
N SER A 118 -21.66 0.55 21.65
CA SER A 118 -22.84 -0.14 21.12
C SER A 118 -23.77 0.77 20.32
N GLU A 119 -23.87 2.06 20.65
CA GLU A 119 -24.70 3.02 19.94
C GLU A 119 -24.10 3.37 18.57
N ILE A 120 -22.80 3.61 18.52
CA ILE A 120 -22.06 3.86 17.27
C ILE A 120 -22.14 2.62 16.37
N ALA A 121 -21.91 1.42 16.91
CA ALA A 121 -21.99 0.17 16.15
C ALA A 121 -23.38 -0.02 15.53
N ALA A 122 -24.47 0.20 16.29
CA ALA A 122 -25.83 0.09 15.83
C ALA A 122 -26.13 1.11 14.70
N ASN A 123 -25.75 2.38 14.89
CA ASN A 123 -25.96 3.42 13.89
C ASN A 123 -25.23 3.12 12.57
N ILE A 124 -23.99 2.65 12.65
CA ILE A 124 -23.19 2.29 11.46
C ILE A 124 -23.83 1.08 10.77
N SER A 125 -24.20 0.03 11.51
CA SER A 125 -24.78 -1.19 10.93
C SER A 125 -26.10 -0.93 10.19
N ASP A 126 -26.87 0.07 10.61
CA ASP A 126 -28.13 0.45 9.97
C ASP A 126 -27.97 1.24 8.67
N GLU A 127 -26.82 1.85 8.45
CA GLU A 127 -26.66 2.84 7.38
C GLU A 127 -25.66 2.47 6.29
N ILE A 128 -24.70 1.56 6.55
CA ILE A 128 -23.59 1.29 5.64
C ILE A 128 -24.00 0.38 4.49
N ASP A 129 -23.70 0.83 3.26
CA ASP A 129 -23.85 0.07 2.03
C ASP A 129 -22.58 -0.73 1.66
N VAL A 130 -21.40 -0.20 1.96
CA VAL A 130 -20.11 -0.82 1.57
C VAL A 130 -19.12 -0.72 2.71
N ILE A 131 -18.45 -1.82 3.00
CA ILE A 131 -17.29 -1.84 3.91
C ILE A 131 -16.01 -2.00 3.11
N ILE A 132 -15.03 -1.10 3.32
CA ILE A 132 -13.71 -1.14 2.73
C ILE A 132 -12.69 -1.44 3.82
N SER A 133 -12.25 -2.69 3.89
CA SER A 133 -11.23 -3.18 4.80
C SER A 133 -9.83 -2.86 4.27
N CYS A 134 -9.34 -1.63 4.54
CA CYS A 134 -8.02 -1.14 4.11
C CYS A 134 -7.03 -1.03 5.28
N GLY A 135 -7.49 -1.17 6.52
CA GLY A 135 -6.63 -1.16 7.70
C GLY A 135 -5.67 -2.35 7.72
N GLY A 136 -4.41 -2.10 8.02
CA GLY A 136 -3.40 -3.15 8.09
C GLY A 136 -2.05 -2.65 8.59
N ARG A 137 -1.24 -3.55 9.13
CA ARG A 137 0.15 -3.33 9.49
C ARG A 137 1.02 -3.80 8.34
N THR A 138 1.76 -2.88 7.73
CA THR A 138 2.51 -3.12 6.48
C THR A 138 4.02 -3.26 6.68
N THR A 139 4.49 -3.32 7.92
CA THR A 139 5.91 -3.55 8.25
C THR A 139 6.25 -5.02 8.03
N PHE A 140 7.28 -5.31 7.25
CA PHE A 140 7.64 -6.67 6.87
C PHE A 140 8.03 -7.55 8.06
N ASP A 141 8.83 -7.00 8.99
CA ASP A 141 9.31 -7.63 10.22
C ASP A 141 8.53 -7.14 11.46
N ASP A 142 7.22 -7.04 11.39
CA ASP A 142 6.44 -6.55 12.53
C ASP A 142 6.38 -7.56 13.68
N ARG A 143 6.02 -7.08 14.87
CA ARG A 143 5.70 -7.96 16.00
C ARG A 143 4.61 -8.94 15.61
N TYR A 144 4.84 -10.22 15.89
CA TYR A 144 3.95 -11.28 15.43
C TYR A 144 2.55 -11.18 16.02
N ASP A 145 2.46 -10.92 17.33
CA ASP A 145 1.19 -10.72 18.04
C ASP A 145 0.34 -9.60 17.44
N SER A 146 0.97 -8.47 17.15
CA SER A 146 0.31 -7.29 16.58
C SER A 146 -0.08 -7.52 15.12
N ALA A 147 0.76 -8.18 14.34
CA ALA A 147 0.47 -8.51 12.94
C ALA A 147 -0.69 -9.52 12.84
N LEU A 148 -0.72 -10.55 13.69
CA LEU A 148 -1.83 -11.50 13.75
C LEU A 148 -3.14 -10.82 14.13
N SER A 149 -3.14 -9.99 15.17
CA SER A 149 -4.35 -9.30 15.63
C SER A 149 -4.96 -8.39 14.57
N VAL A 150 -4.11 -7.66 13.80
CA VAL A 150 -4.57 -6.68 12.82
C VAL A 150 -4.79 -7.30 11.44
N ASN A 151 -3.80 -8.04 10.90
CA ASN A 151 -3.84 -8.51 9.52
C ASN A 151 -4.60 -9.82 9.34
N ALA A 152 -4.55 -10.73 10.34
CA ALA A 152 -5.26 -12.00 10.29
C ALA A 152 -6.67 -11.88 10.88
N LEU A 153 -6.80 -11.50 12.14
CA LEU A 153 -8.10 -11.46 12.82
C LEU A 153 -8.92 -10.21 12.49
N GLY A 154 -8.28 -9.05 12.25
CA GLY A 154 -8.96 -7.80 11.96
C GLY A 154 -9.98 -7.91 10.81
N PRO A 155 -9.63 -8.47 9.65
CA PRO A 155 -10.59 -8.73 8.56
C PRO A 155 -11.75 -9.63 8.97
N GLY A 156 -11.52 -10.64 9.80
CA GLY A 156 -12.56 -11.53 10.32
C GLY A 156 -13.55 -10.81 11.25
N ARG A 157 -13.04 -9.98 12.18
CA ARG A 157 -13.88 -9.14 13.05
C ARG A 157 -14.72 -8.15 12.24
N LEU A 158 -14.11 -7.51 11.24
CA LEU A 158 -14.81 -6.59 10.36
C LEU A 158 -15.87 -7.32 9.50
N LEU A 159 -15.58 -8.54 9.07
CA LEU A 159 -16.53 -9.40 8.35
C LEU A 159 -17.70 -9.83 9.25
N SER A 160 -17.43 -10.12 10.54
CA SER A 160 -18.49 -10.40 11.52
C SER A 160 -19.41 -9.19 11.67
N PHE A 161 -18.85 -7.99 11.86
CA PHE A 161 -19.62 -6.74 11.88
C PHE A 161 -20.41 -6.52 10.58
N ALA A 162 -19.83 -6.87 9.43
CA ALA A 162 -20.49 -6.75 8.13
C ALA A 162 -21.77 -7.58 8.03
N LYS A 163 -21.85 -8.73 8.70
CA LYS A 163 -23.06 -9.59 8.74
C LYS A 163 -24.24 -8.94 9.47
N ASP A 164 -23.94 -8.04 10.39
CA ASP A 164 -24.96 -7.30 11.14
C ASP A 164 -25.44 -6.04 10.40
N CYS A 165 -24.78 -5.66 9.29
CA CYS A 165 -25.15 -4.48 8.51
C CYS A 165 -26.35 -4.72 7.60
N LYS A 166 -27.48 -4.02 7.88
CA LYS A 166 -28.79 -4.26 7.24
C LYS A 166 -28.84 -3.92 5.74
N LYS A 167 -28.02 -2.95 5.30
CA LYS A 167 -28.03 -2.43 3.93
C LYS A 167 -26.80 -2.84 3.13
N LEU A 168 -25.93 -3.67 3.71
CA LEU A 168 -24.63 -4.00 3.10
C LEU A 168 -24.82 -4.63 1.72
N LYS A 169 -24.15 -4.06 0.74
CA LYS A 169 -24.08 -4.52 -0.66
C LYS A 169 -22.80 -5.24 -0.96
N LEU A 170 -21.69 -4.85 -0.30
CA LEU A 170 -20.37 -5.38 -0.59
C LEU A 170 -19.42 -5.22 0.59
N PHE A 171 -18.65 -6.26 0.84
CA PHE A 171 -17.44 -6.21 1.66
C PHE A 171 -16.22 -6.25 0.75
N LEU A 172 -15.38 -5.22 0.78
CA LEU A 172 -14.14 -5.15 0.01
C LEU A 172 -12.95 -5.22 0.94
N HIS A 173 -11.99 -6.12 0.63
CA HIS A 173 -10.76 -6.28 1.39
C HIS A 173 -9.52 -5.99 0.55
N TYR A 174 -8.64 -5.12 1.06
CA TYR A 174 -7.31 -4.97 0.51
C TYR A 174 -6.35 -5.99 1.08
N SER A 175 -5.78 -6.80 0.21
CA SER A 175 -4.70 -7.72 0.48
C SER A 175 -3.41 -7.25 -0.21
N THR A 176 -2.60 -8.15 -0.70
CA THR A 176 -1.42 -7.88 -1.52
C THR A 176 -1.19 -9.02 -2.51
N ALA A 177 -0.62 -8.77 -3.67
CA ALA A 177 -0.27 -9.81 -4.62
C ALA A 177 0.74 -10.82 -4.02
N PHE A 178 1.54 -10.37 -3.06
CA PHE A 178 2.60 -11.17 -2.41
C PHE A 178 2.09 -12.16 -1.35
N VAL A 179 0.77 -12.27 -1.11
CA VAL A 179 0.21 -13.26 -0.16
C VAL A 179 0.36 -14.70 -0.60
N THR A 180 0.74 -14.94 -1.84
CA THR A 180 0.87 -16.29 -2.39
C THR A 180 2.14 -17.02 -1.93
N GLY A 181 3.00 -16.35 -1.15
CA GLY A 181 4.28 -16.89 -0.68
C GLY A 181 5.30 -17.02 -1.81
N LYS A 182 6.36 -17.79 -1.55
CA LYS A 182 7.44 -18.05 -2.51
C LYS A 182 6.93 -18.95 -3.64
N LYS A 183 6.60 -18.34 -4.76
CA LYS A 183 6.21 -19.04 -5.99
C LYS A 183 6.99 -18.49 -7.16
N GLU A 184 7.37 -19.35 -8.08
CA GLU A 184 8.04 -18.97 -9.33
C GLU A 184 7.07 -19.07 -10.51
N GLY A 185 7.35 -18.32 -11.57
CA GLY A 185 6.55 -18.33 -12.78
C GLY A 185 5.23 -17.60 -12.64
N LYS A 186 4.19 -18.10 -13.33
CA LYS A 186 2.88 -17.44 -13.35
C LYS A 186 2.01 -17.87 -12.17
N VAL A 187 1.60 -16.93 -11.32
CA VAL A 187 0.73 -17.14 -10.17
C VAL A 187 -0.71 -16.77 -10.51
N PRO A 188 -1.67 -17.72 -10.43
CA PRO A 188 -3.06 -17.48 -10.80
C PRO A 188 -3.80 -16.57 -9.81
N GLU A 189 -4.89 -15.94 -10.27
CA GLU A 189 -5.84 -15.20 -9.45
C GLU A 189 -6.79 -16.18 -8.71
N THR A 190 -6.27 -16.87 -7.70
CA THR A 190 -7.04 -17.78 -6.86
C THR A 190 -7.07 -17.30 -5.41
N THR A 191 -8.21 -17.47 -4.75
CA THR A 191 -8.37 -17.18 -3.32
C THR A 191 -7.50 -18.10 -2.48
N LEU A 192 -7.09 -17.65 -1.30
CA LEU A 192 -6.31 -18.47 -0.36
C LEU A 192 -7.22 -19.12 0.67
N SER A 193 -7.04 -20.44 0.87
CA SER A 193 -7.75 -21.21 1.87
C SER A 193 -6.81 -22.27 2.48
N ILE A 194 -6.81 -22.35 3.81
CA ILE A 194 -6.07 -23.38 4.54
C ILE A 194 -6.70 -24.76 4.24
N GLY A 195 -5.87 -25.72 3.89
CA GLY A 195 -6.30 -27.05 3.48
C GLY A 195 -6.56 -27.21 1.97
N GLU A 196 -6.62 -26.11 1.20
CA GLU A 196 -6.76 -26.16 -0.25
C GLU A 196 -5.45 -25.74 -0.96
N ASN A 197 -5.04 -24.49 -0.80
CA ASN A 197 -3.82 -23.94 -1.42
C ASN A 197 -2.84 -23.34 -0.41
N ILE A 198 -3.18 -23.36 0.87
CA ILE A 198 -2.30 -23.20 2.02
C ILE A 198 -2.24 -24.56 2.72
N THR A 199 -1.06 -24.94 3.25
CA THR A 199 -0.90 -26.21 3.96
C THR A 199 -1.92 -26.37 5.10
N SER A 200 -2.49 -27.55 5.25
CA SER A 200 -3.40 -27.90 6.35
C SER A 200 -2.73 -27.87 7.73
N ASP A 201 -1.39 -27.89 7.77
CA ASP A 201 -0.61 -27.83 9.02
C ASP A 201 -0.66 -26.44 9.66
N LEU A 202 -1.00 -25.41 8.88
CA LEU A 202 -1.20 -24.07 9.41
C LEU A 202 -2.52 -23.99 10.18
N ASN A 203 -2.40 -23.81 11.51
CA ASN A 203 -3.54 -23.59 12.39
C ASN A 203 -3.44 -22.22 13.03
N ILE A 204 -4.37 -21.33 12.65
CA ILE A 204 -4.36 -19.92 13.10
C ILE A 204 -4.51 -19.82 14.63
N GLU A 205 -5.32 -20.68 15.26
CA GLU A 205 -5.52 -20.65 16.72
C GLU A 205 -4.25 -21.04 17.45
N LEU A 206 -3.50 -22.02 16.95
CA LEU A 206 -2.19 -22.39 17.49
C LEU A 206 -1.17 -21.26 17.34
N GLU A 207 -1.16 -20.56 16.20
CA GLU A 207 -0.29 -19.42 15.98
C GLU A 207 -0.63 -18.25 16.92
N LEU A 208 -1.91 -18.00 17.19
CA LEU A 208 -2.35 -16.99 18.17
C LEU A 208 -1.93 -17.37 19.59
N LYS A 209 -2.07 -18.65 19.96
CA LYS A 209 -1.62 -19.16 21.25
C LYS A 209 -0.12 -19.00 21.41
N LEU A 210 0.66 -19.40 20.41
CA LEU A 210 2.11 -19.26 20.38
C LEU A 210 2.54 -17.80 20.57
N ALA A 211 1.94 -16.88 19.81
CA ALA A 211 2.24 -15.45 19.92
C ALA A 211 1.88 -14.89 21.31
N SER A 212 0.74 -15.30 21.88
CA SER A 212 0.30 -14.91 23.23
C SER A 212 1.22 -15.44 24.33
N GLU A 213 1.72 -16.67 24.20
CA GLU A 213 2.70 -17.25 25.11
C GLU A 213 4.04 -16.51 25.02
N ALA A 214 4.49 -16.19 23.80
CA ALA A 214 5.70 -15.42 23.58
C ALA A 214 5.63 -14.02 24.22
N VAL A 215 4.49 -13.33 24.13
CA VAL A 215 4.27 -12.03 24.82
C VAL A 215 4.40 -12.18 26.33
N ARG A 216 3.92 -13.29 26.91
CA ARG A 216 4.04 -13.54 28.36
C ARG A 216 5.45 -13.94 28.78
N MET A 217 6.22 -14.56 27.89
CA MET A 217 7.58 -15.01 28.20
C MET A 217 8.63 -13.91 28.02
N PHE A 218 8.46 -13.05 27.03
CA PHE A 218 9.43 -12.01 26.72
C PHE A 218 9.06 -10.69 27.38
N HIS A 219 10.01 -10.09 28.08
CA HIS A 219 9.84 -8.83 28.80
C HIS A 219 10.99 -7.86 28.55
N GLY A 220 10.73 -6.57 28.74
CA GLY A 220 11.75 -5.52 28.70
C GLY A 220 12.25 -5.17 27.31
N SER A 221 13.53 -4.81 27.19
CA SER A 221 14.11 -4.29 25.94
C SER A 221 14.19 -5.30 24.80
N GLU A 222 14.22 -6.59 25.11
CA GLU A 222 14.31 -7.67 24.12
C GLU A 222 12.95 -8.16 23.58
N GLU A 223 11.84 -7.84 24.25
CA GLU A 223 10.50 -8.29 23.89
C GLU A 223 10.16 -7.99 22.41
N ASN A 224 10.31 -6.73 22.02
CA ASN A 224 9.97 -6.30 20.65
C ASN A 224 10.81 -7.03 19.60
N LYS A 225 12.10 -7.25 19.89
CA LYS A 225 13.01 -7.97 18.98
C LYS A 225 12.61 -9.43 18.87
N LYS A 226 12.35 -10.11 19.98
CA LYS A 226 11.98 -11.53 20.01
C LYS A 226 10.65 -11.82 19.31
N LEU A 227 9.65 -10.94 19.48
CA LEU A 227 8.37 -11.06 18.79
C LEU A 227 8.48 -10.82 17.30
N LYS A 228 9.38 -9.97 16.84
CA LYS A 228 9.72 -9.79 15.42
C LYS A 228 10.42 -11.03 14.85
N GLU A 229 11.44 -11.53 15.54
CA GLU A 229 12.17 -12.74 15.16
C GLU A 229 11.21 -13.93 15.01
N LEU A 230 10.31 -14.12 15.99
CA LEU A 230 9.29 -15.16 15.96
C LEU A 230 8.38 -15.06 14.73
N GLY A 231 7.87 -13.87 14.42
CA GLY A 231 7.00 -13.66 13.26
C GLY A 231 7.69 -13.98 11.93
N MET A 232 8.96 -13.61 11.80
CA MET A 232 9.76 -13.93 10.63
C MET A 232 10.03 -15.44 10.52
N GLU A 233 10.36 -16.10 11.63
CA GLU A 233 10.59 -17.54 11.68
C GLU A 233 9.32 -18.32 11.29
N ARG A 234 8.14 -17.95 11.86
CA ARG A 234 6.88 -18.60 11.52
C ARG A 234 6.51 -18.40 10.05
N ALA A 235 6.67 -17.19 9.52
CA ALA A 235 6.43 -16.91 8.12
C ALA A 235 7.30 -17.81 7.22
N GLN A 236 8.60 -17.87 7.47
CA GLN A 236 9.55 -18.68 6.69
C GLN A 236 9.27 -20.17 6.80
N HIS A 237 8.86 -20.66 7.98
CA HIS A 237 8.47 -22.05 8.20
C HIS A 237 7.33 -22.49 7.28
N TYR A 238 6.35 -21.60 7.04
CA TYR A 238 5.21 -21.89 6.17
C TYR A 238 5.40 -21.45 4.71
N GLY A 239 6.57 -20.93 4.34
CA GLY A 239 6.92 -20.59 2.95
C GLY A 239 6.60 -19.15 2.53
N TRP A 240 6.41 -18.23 3.49
CA TRP A 240 6.32 -16.80 3.23
C TRP A 240 7.63 -16.08 3.51
N GLU A 241 7.84 -14.95 2.84
CA GLU A 241 9.06 -14.14 2.97
C GLU A 241 9.13 -13.39 4.30
N ASN A 242 7.97 -13.00 4.84
CA ASN A 242 7.91 -12.14 6.02
C ASN A 242 6.56 -12.21 6.76
N THR A 243 6.55 -11.66 7.97
CA THR A 243 5.37 -11.61 8.85
C THR A 243 4.17 -10.92 8.21
N TYR A 244 4.39 -9.86 7.41
CA TYR A 244 3.32 -9.11 6.76
C TYR A 244 2.54 -9.98 5.77
N THR A 245 3.21 -10.55 4.78
CA THR A 245 2.57 -11.35 3.72
C THR A 245 1.92 -12.61 4.30
N PHE A 246 2.55 -13.23 5.29
CA PHE A 246 2.03 -14.40 6.00
C PHE A 246 0.72 -14.09 6.74
N THR A 247 0.69 -13.03 7.54
CA THR A 247 -0.53 -12.67 8.30
C THR A 247 -1.65 -12.13 7.39
N LYS A 248 -1.32 -11.51 6.26
CA LYS A 248 -2.30 -11.14 5.23
C LYS A 248 -2.92 -12.39 4.56
N ALA A 249 -2.13 -13.43 4.31
CA ALA A 249 -2.63 -14.70 3.77
C ALA A 249 -3.61 -15.38 4.73
N MET A 250 -3.33 -15.38 6.04
CA MET A 250 -4.27 -15.85 7.06
C MET A 250 -5.59 -15.06 7.03
N GLY A 251 -5.52 -13.72 6.90
CA GLY A 251 -6.70 -12.86 6.82
C GLY A 251 -7.57 -13.18 5.61
N GLU A 252 -6.98 -13.45 4.45
CA GLU A 252 -7.74 -13.90 3.27
C GLU A 252 -8.41 -15.26 3.50
N SER A 253 -7.70 -16.20 4.11
CA SER A 253 -8.28 -17.52 4.43
C SER A 253 -9.44 -17.41 5.41
N ILE A 254 -9.37 -16.53 6.42
CA ILE A 254 -10.48 -16.25 7.34
C ILE A 254 -11.68 -15.70 6.56
N ILE A 255 -11.47 -14.73 5.67
CA ILE A 255 -12.54 -14.17 4.83
C ILE A 255 -13.16 -15.28 3.97
N HIS A 256 -12.34 -16.09 3.28
CA HIS A 256 -12.81 -17.18 2.42
C HIS A 256 -13.74 -18.12 3.18
N ASN A 257 -13.32 -18.57 4.37
CA ASN A 257 -14.03 -19.55 5.15
C ASN A 257 -15.25 -18.99 5.91
N GLN A 258 -15.23 -17.72 6.28
CA GLN A 258 -16.23 -17.14 7.17
C GLN A 258 -17.24 -16.21 6.50
N ARG A 259 -17.07 -15.83 5.21
CA ARG A 259 -17.95 -14.85 4.55
C ARG A 259 -19.43 -15.25 4.48
N GLY A 260 -19.73 -16.57 4.43
CA GLY A 260 -21.10 -17.04 4.19
C GLY A 260 -21.61 -16.54 2.84
N ASP A 261 -22.78 -15.93 2.83
CA ASP A 261 -23.44 -15.38 1.64
C ASP A 261 -23.12 -13.90 1.36
N LEU A 262 -22.17 -13.31 2.09
CA LEU A 262 -21.77 -11.94 1.81
C LEU A 262 -21.04 -11.84 0.46
N PRO A 263 -21.41 -10.86 -0.41
CA PRO A 263 -20.61 -10.50 -1.56
C PRO A 263 -19.27 -9.92 -1.11
N VAL A 264 -18.17 -10.53 -1.55
CA VAL A 264 -16.82 -10.12 -1.16
C VAL A 264 -15.95 -9.89 -2.38
N VAL A 265 -15.23 -8.77 -2.38
CA VAL A 265 -14.16 -8.49 -3.35
C VAL A 265 -12.84 -8.39 -2.59
N ILE A 266 -11.82 -9.08 -3.08
CA ILE A 266 -10.43 -8.95 -2.62
C ILE A 266 -9.62 -8.27 -3.69
N ILE A 267 -8.95 -7.17 -3.33
CA ILE A 267 -7.99 -6.46 -4.19
C ILE A 267 -6.59 -6.79 -3.70
N ARG A 268 -5.76 -7.30 -4.59
CA ARG A 268 -4.34 -7.62 -4.35
C ARG A 268 -3.44 -6.71 -5.18
N PRO A 269 -3.11 -5.51 -4.71
CA PRO A 269 -2.13 -4.69 -5.39
C PRO A 269 -0.72 -5.27 -5.21
N SER A 270 0.13 -5.01 -6.19
CA SER A 270 1.59 -5.17 -6.05
C SER A 270 2.18 -4.01 -5.24
N ILE A 271 3.42 -3.60 -5.49
CA ILE A 271 4.07 -2.48 -4.80
C ILE A 271 3.40 -1.16 -5.21
N ILE A 272 2.67 -0.54 -4.27
CA ILE A 272 1.96 0.72 -4.54
C ILE A 272 2.93 1.89 -4.45
N GLU A 273 3.06 2.64 -5.54
CA GLU A 273 3.91 3.83 -5.64
C GLU A 273 3.10 5.12 -5.89
N SER A 274 3.80 6.21 -6.22
CA SER A 274 3.18 7.52 -6.42
C SER A 274 2.05 7.50 -7.47
N SER A 275 1.09 8.39 -7.33
CA SER A 275 -0.01 8.53 -8.27
C SER A 275 0.48 8.91 -9.67
N TYR A 276 -0.16 8.32 -10.68
CA TYR A 276 0.11 8.64 -12.09
C TYR A 276 -0.59 9.93 -12.52
N LYS A 277 -1.85 10.11 -12.12
CA LYS A 277 -2.69 11.27 -12.49
C LYS A 277 -3.37 11.91 -11.28
N GLU A 278 -4.01 11.12 -10.42
CA GLU A 278 -4.91 11.59 -9.35
C GLU A 278 -4.34 11.37 -7.95
N PRO A 279 -4.54 12.29 -6.99
CA PRO A 279 -5.20 13.62 -7.10
C PRO A 279 -4.37 14.63 -7.89
N PHE A 280 -3.11 14.41 -8.07
CA PHE A 280 -2.15 15.07 -8.96
C PHE A 280 -0.94 14.15 -9.17
N PRO A 281 -0.26 14.23 -10.31
CA PRO A 281 0.91 13.39 -10.57
C PRO A 281 1.97 13.53 -9.47
N SER A 282 2.65 12.44 -9.15
CA SER A 282 3.70 12.41 -8.11
C SER A 282 3.21 12.50 -6.66
N TRP A 283 1.91 12.39 -6.39
CA TRP A 283 1.45 12.33 -5.00
C TRP A 283 1.96 11.04 -4.35
N LEU A 284 2.69 11.20 -3.24
CA LEU A 284 3.30 10.12 -2.48
C LEU A 284 3.26 10.45 -0.99
N GLN A 285 3.05 9.43 -0.15
CA GLN A 285 3.06 9.60 1.29
C GLN A 285 4.18 8.77 1.95
N GLY A 286 5.17 9.47 2.48
CA GLY A 286 6.29 8.86 3.20
C GLY A 286 7.36 8.26 2.28
N ILE A 287 8.44 7.78 2.89
CA ILE A 287 9.57 7.14 2.21
C ILE A 287 9.40 5.64 2.40
N ARG A 288 8.88 4.96 1.39
CA ARG A 288 8.54 3.53 1.44
C ARG A 288 8.88 2.87 0.11
N MET A 289 8.75 1.58 0.02
CA MET A 289 8.89 0.73 -1.16
C MET A 289 10.21 0.98 -1.93
N SER A 290 10.19 1.53 -3.15
CA SER A 290 11.40 1.83 -3.92
C SER A 290 12.21 3.00 -3.38
N ALA A 291 11.56 3.97 -2.71
CA ALA A 291 12.19 5.21 -2.28
C ALA A 291 13.42 5.01 -1.36
N PRO A 292 13.46 4.09 -0.37
CA PRO A 292 14.66 3.83 0.40
C PRO A 292 15.86 3.40 -0.43
N LEU A 293 15.66 2.58 -1.47
CA LEU A 293 16.72 2.10 -2.37
C LEU A 293 17.29 3.25 -3.20
N ILE A 294 16.41 4.04 -3.79
CA ILE A 294 16.77 5.22 -4.61
C ILE A 294 17.50 6.28 -3.76
N LEU A 295 17.02 6.51 -2.53
CA LEU A 295 17.65 7.46 -1.61
C LEU A 295 19.00 6.97 -1.10
N ALA A 296 19.15 5.69 -0.83
CA ALA A 296 20.41 5.08 -0.45
C ALA A 296 21.48 5.28 -1.53
N TYR A 297 21.08 5.12 -2.78
CA TYR A 297 21.94 5.37 -3.93
C TYR A 297 22.25 6.87 -4.11
N GLY A 298 21.21 7.69 -4.27
CA GLY A 298 21.40 9.09 -4.66
C GLY A 298 21.88 10.02 -3.54
N LYS A 299 21.58 9.70 -2.27
CA LYS A 299 21.98 10.53 -1.11
C LYS A 299 23.29 10.08 -0.45
N ASP A 300 23.47 8.78 -0.34
CA ASP A 300 24.59 8.18 0.38
C ASP A 300 25.73 7.75 -0.53
N HIS A 301 25.55 7.86 -1.85
CA HIS A 301 26.52 7.49 -2.88
C HIS A 301 27.06 6.05 -2.67
N ILE A 302 26.15 5.11 -2.41
CA ILE A 302 26.46 3.69 -2.30
C ILE A 302 25.97 3.01 -3.57
N PRO A 303 26.87 2.79 -4.57
CA PRO A 303 26.51 2.22 -5.87
C PRO A 303 26.44 0.68 -5.83
N HIS A 304 25.87 0.13 -4.77
CA HIS A 304 25.74 -1.31 -4.57
C HIS A 304 24.31 -1.69 -4.23
N LEU A 305 23.79 -2.73 -4.88
CA LEU A 305 22.47 -3.29 -4.62
C LEU A 305 22.56 -4.82 -4.57
N LEU A 306 21.98 -5.42 -3.52
CA LEU A 306 21.78 -6.86 -3.47
C LEU A 306 20.56 -7.20 -4.34
N GLY A 307 20.73 -7.96 -5.42
CA GLY A 307 19.64 -8.28 -6.35
C GLY A 307 20.12 -8.70 -7.72
N ASP A 308 19.18 -8.99 -8.59
CA ASP A 308 19.42 -9.29 -10.00
C ASP A 308 18.80 -8.17 -10.85
N TYR A 309 19.60 -7.66 -11.80
CA TYR A 309 19.19 -6.63 -12.76
C TYR A 309 17.88 -7.00 -13.49
N GLN A 310 17.71 -8.27 -13.85
CA GLN A 310 16.56 -8.78 -14.60
C GLN A 310 15.36 -9.14 -13.71
N SER A 311 15.45 -8.97 -12.39
CA SER A 311 14.33 -9.20 -11.49
C SER A 311 13.16 -8.27 -11.82
N TYR A 312 11.95 -8.80 -11.86
CA TYR A 312 10.76 -7.98 -12.01
C TYR A 312 10.56 -7.08 -10.79
N PHE A 313 10.31 -5.82 -11.05
CA PHE A 313 9.95 -4.86 -10.01
C PHE A 313 8.50 -4.42 -10.22
N ASP A 314 7.58 -5.24 -9.70
CA ASP A 314 6.14 -5.07 -9.93
C ASP A 314 5.60 -3.90 -9.11
N ILE A 315 5.43 -2.76 -9.75
CA ILE A 315 4.89 -1.54 -9.16
C ILE A 315 3.59 -1.12 -9.84
N ILE A 316 2.72 -0.47 -9.07
CA ILE A 316 1.45 0.06 -9.54
C ILE A 316 1.20 1.45 -8.95
N PRO A 317 0.80 2.46 -9.74
CA PRO A 317 0.37 3.76 -9.23
C PRO A 317 -0.86 3.64 -8.32
N VAL A 318 -0.87 4.40 -7.23
CA VAL A 318 -1.94 4.35 -6.21
C VAL A 318 -3.32 4.64 -6.80
N ASP A 319 -3.43 5.62 -7.69
CA ASP A 319 -4.68 5.99 -8.34
C ASP A 319 -5.24 4.88 -9.26
N MET A 320 -4.37 4.09 -9.90
CA MET A 320 -4.82 2.92 -10.67
C MET A 320 -5.37 1.82 -9.75
N VAL A 321 -4.79 1.62 -8.58
CA VAL A 321 -5.33 0.69 -7.57
C VAL A 321 -6.71 1.14 -7.12
N VAL A 322 -6.89 2.43 -6.83
CA VAL A 322 -8.17 3.01 -6.43
C VAL A 322 -9.21 2.90 -7.53
N ASN A 323 -8.85 3.21 -8.78
CA ASN A 323 -9.75 3.11 -9.92
C ASN A 323 -10.21 1.67 -10.17
N ALA A 324 -9.30 0.69 -10.13
CA ALA A 324 -9.64 -0.73 -10.21
C ALA A 324 -10.61 -1.16 -9.09
N THR A 325 -10.38 -0.64 -7.88
CA THR A 325 -11.24 -0.90 -6.72
C THR A 325 -12.64 -0.32 -6.91
N ILE A 326 -12.75 0.92 -7.37
CA ILE A 326 -14.03 1.57 -7.65
C ILE A 326 -14.81 0.80 -8.73
N ALA A 327 -14.15 0.37 -9.79
CA ALA A 327 -14.76 -0.44 -10.84
C ALA A 327 -15.25 -1.80 -10.31
N ALA A 328 -14.43 -2.49 -9.52
CA ALA A 328 -14.79 -3.77 -8.90
C ALA A 328 -15.96 -3.60 -7.91
N MET A 329 -15.94 -2.57 -7.06
CA MET A 329 -17.07 -2.26 -6.17
C MET A 329 -18.37 -2.05 -6.93
N SER A 330 -18.32 -1.30 -8.02
CA SER A 330 -19.51 -0.99 -8.83
C SER A 330 -20.07 -2.24 -9.48
N LYS A 331 -19.22 -3.08 -10.07
CA LYS A 331 -19.62 -4.33 -10.70
C LYS A 331 -20.31 -5.28 -9.71
N HIS A 332 -19.68 -5.53 -8.57
CA HIS A 332 -20.14 -6.56 -7.63
C HIS A 332 -21.14 -6.04 -6.60
N GLY A 333 -21.16 -4.75 -6.31
CA GLY A 333 -22.10 -4.13 -5.37
C GLY A 333 -23.49 -3.87 -5.94
N CYS A 334 -23.66 -3.91 -7.28
CA CYS A 334 -24.98 -3.77 -7.92
C CYS A 334 -25.81 -5.05 -7.91
N GLY A 335 -25.17 -6.22 -7.90
CA GLY A 335 -25.82 -7.49 -8.21
C GLY A 335 -26.36 -8.29 -7.04
N ASN A 336 -26.00 -8.00 -5.79
CA ASN A 336 -26.29 -8.80 -4.59
C ASN A 336 -25.99 -10.31 -4.78
N VAL A 337 -24.99 -10.65 -5.61
CA VAL A 337 -24.62 -12.04 -5.84
C VAL A 337 -23.64 -12.46 -4.75
N PRO A 338 -23.90 -13.55 -4.00
CA PRO A 338 -23.03 -14.05 -2.94
C PRO A 338 -21.77 -14.71 -3.51
N GLU A 339 -20.87 -13.92 -4.08
CA GLU A 339 -19.63 -14.40 -4.67
C GLU A 339 -18.40 -13.83 -3.94
N LEU A 340 -17.29 -14.55 -4.06
CA LEU A 340 -15.96 -14.07 -3.68
C LEU A 340 -15.15 -13.85 -4.96
N LYS A 341 -14.86 -12.58 -5.27
CA LYS A 341 -14.06 -12.19 -6.43
C LYS A 341 -12.71 -11.62 -6.00
N LEU A 342 -11.70 -11.94 -6.79
CA LEU A 342 -10.33 -11.50 -6.54
C LEU A 342 -9.78 -10.78 -7.77
N TYR A 343 -9.05 -9.70 -7.53
CA TYR A 343 -8.40 -8.88 -8.55
C TYR A 343 -6.93 -8.62 -8.18
N ASN A 344 -6.02 -9.16 -8.99
CA ASN A 344 -4.60 -8.79 -8.92
C ASN A 344 -4.38 -7.49 -9.69
N VAL A 345 -4.08 -6.41 -8.97
CA VAL A 345 -3.77 -5.10 -9.58
C VAL A 345 -2.24 -4.95 -9.61
N THR A 346 -1.64 -5.46 -10.69
CA THR A 346 -0.20 -5.70 -10.82
C THR A 346 0.30 -5.31 -12.20
N SER A 347 1.60 -5.20 -12.39
CA SER A 347 2.22 -4.81 -13.67
C SER A 347 3.06 -5.91 -14.34
N THR A 348 3.39 -7.01 -13.67
CA THR A 348 4.27 -8.05 -14.25
C THR A 348 3.65 -8.88 -15.36
N SER A 349 2.32 -8.87 -15.54
CA SER A 349 1.68 -9.51 -16.70
C SER A 349 1.78 -8.68 -18.00
N HIS A 350 2.24 -7.45 -17.89
CA HIS A 350 2.46 -6.55 -19.02
C HIS A 350 3.52 -7.10 -19.98
N PRO A 351 3.45 -6.81 -21.29
CA PRO A 351 4.47 -7.21 -22.27
C PRO A 351 5.89 -6.75 -21.93
N ASN A 352 6.00 -5.55 -21.36
CA ASN A 352 7.27 -4.94 -20.95
C ASN A 352 7.22 -4.61 -19.45
N PRO A 353 7.29 -5.59 -18.53
CA PRO A 353 7.27 -5.32 -17.10
C PRO A 353 8.58 -4.62 -16.69
N LEU A 354 8.47 -3.66 -15.77
CA LEU A 354 9.65 -2.97 -15.24
C LEU A 354 10.57 -3.94 -14.51
N THR A 355 11.86 -3.85 -14.78
CA THR A 355 12.89 -4.59 -14.04
C THR A 355 13.53 -3.72 -12.96
N LEU A 356 14.15 -4.37 -11.97
CA LEU A 356 14.92 -3.69 -10.93
C LEU A 356 16.08 -2.88 -11.53
N GLY A 357 16.71 -3.43 -12.57
CA GLY A 357 17.80 -2.76 -13.29
C GLY A 357 17.31 -1.48 -13.97
N GLU A 358 16.21 -1.53 -14.72
CA GLU A 358 15.61 -0.36 -15.37
C GLU A 358 15.20 0.71 -14.37
N LEU A 359 14.58 0.33 -13.24
CA LEU A 359 14.26 1.28 -12.17
C LEU A 359 15.48 2.05 -11.71
N MET A 360 16.61 1.35 -11.54
CA MET A 360 17.83 1.96 -11.04
C MET A 360 18.56 2.76 -12.13
N ASP A 361 18.52 2.33 -13.39
CA ASP A 361 19.08 3.08 -14.53
C ASP A 361 18.32 4.41 -14.76
N PHE A 362 16.98 4.39 -14.75
CA PHE A 362 16.15 5.61 -14.82
C PHE A 362 16.37 6.52 -13.60
N SER A 363 16.56 5.93 -12.43
CA SER A 363 16.89 6.70 -11.22
C SER A 363 18.24 7.35 -11.31
N GLN A 364 19.26 6.67 -11.84
CA GLN A 364 20.59 7.23 -12.07
C GLN A 364 20.53 8.39 -13.06
N GLN A 365 19.90 8.19 -14.21
CA GLN A 365 19.73 9.22 -15.24
C GLN A 365 19.15 10.49 -14.63
N HIS A 366 18.03 10.38 -13.91
CA HIS A 366 17.40 11.53 -13.27
C HIS A 366 18.27 12.19 -12.20
N LEU A 367 18.99 11.40 -11.40
CA LEU A 367 19.82 11.92 -10.31
C LEU A 367 21.09 12.61 -10.79
N LEU A 368 21.59 12.24 -11.98
CA LEU A 368 22.67 12.96 -12.66
C LEU A 368 22.24 14.36 -13.10
N ASP A 369 21.03 14.47 -13.67
CA ASP A 369 20.46 15.75 -14.13
C ASP A 369 19.95 16.62 -12.97
N SER A 370 19.49 16.00 -11.90
CA SER A 370 18.83 16.66 -10.77
C SER A 370 19.15 15.95 -9.44
N PRO A 371 20.36 16.17 -8.90
CA PRO A 371 20.85 15.48 -7.71
C PRO A 371 20.02 15.81 -6.46
N LEU A 372 19.99 14.88 -5.50
CA LEU A 372 19.32 15.03 -4.21
C LEU A 372 20.09 15.95 -3.24
N ARG A 373 21.37 16.19 -3.50
CA ARG A 373 22.23 17.12 -2.76
C ARG A 373 23.13 17.84 -3.76
N GLU A 374 23.47 19.06 -3.46
CA GLU A 374 24.59 19.73 -4.14
C GLU A 374 25.87 18.93 -3.86
N THR A 375 26.36 18.25 -4.87
CA THR A 375 27.59 17.45 -4.80
C THR A 375 28.33 17.58 -6.12
N THR A 376 29.65 17.68 -6.05
CA THR A 376 30.54 17.63 -7.20
C THR A 376 30.90 16.21 -7.61
N LYS A 377 30.46 15.21 -6.84
CA LYS A 377 30.76 13.81 -7.12
C LYS A 377 29.80 13.25 -8.13
N GLU A 378 30.33 12.64 -9.17
CA GLU A 378 29.56 11.81 -10.09
C GLU A 378 28.97 10.60 -9.38
N LEU A 379 27.79 10.16 -9.82
CA LEU A 379 27.16 8.93 -9.34
C LEU A 379 27.74 7.75 -10.13
N ASP A 380 28.46 6.87 -9.45
CA ASP A 380 28.92 5.63 -10.04
C ASP A 380 27.73 4.76 -10.47
N ARG A 381 27.92 4.00 -11.56
CA ARG A 381 26.92 3.02 -11.99
C ARG A 381 26.67 1.97 -10.90
N ILE A 382 25.40 1.58 -10.71
CA ILE A 382 25.05 0.58 -9.71
C ILE A 382 25.59 -0.79 -10.07
N LYS A 383 26.19 -1.45 -9.09
CA LYS A 383 26.68 -2.83 -9.15
C LYS A 383 25.73 -3.74 -8.40
N PHE A 384 25.19 -4.72 -9.11
CA PHE A 384 24.33 -5.75 -8.54
C PHE A 384 25.18 -6.88 -7.94
N HIS A 385 24.74 -7.39 -6.79
CA HIS A 385 25.38 -8.48 -6.07
C HIS A 385 24.40 -9.62 -5.87
N SER A 386 24.84 -10.84 -6.16
CA SER A 386 24.02 -12.05 -5.99
C SER A 386 24.04 -12.61 -4.56
N SER A 387 24.99 -12.19 -3.72
CA SER A 387 25.10 -12.64 -2.33
C SER A 387 25.25 -11.48 -1.35
N ILE A 388 24.77 -11.69 -0.12
CA ILE A 388 24.85 -10.69 0.95
C ILE A 388 26.31 -10.42 1.36
N GLU A 389 27.18 -11.42 1.28
CA GLU A 389 28.59 -11.29 1.62
C GLU A 389 29.33 -10.37 0.63
N SER A 390 29.12 -10.58 -0.68
CA SER A 390 29.69 -9.72 -1.74
C SER A 390 29.16 -8.28 -1.63
N PHE A 391 27.86 -8.12 -1.39
CA PHE A 391 27.21 -6.82 -1.17
C PHE A 391 27.82 -6.10 0.05
N THR A 392 27.85 -6.77 1.21
CA THR A 392 28.37 -6.19 2.47
C THR A 392 29.83 -5.78 2.34
N SER A 393 30.67 -6.62 1.74
CA SER A 393 32.11 -6.33 1.51
C SER A 393 32.26 -5.08 0.63
N SER A 394 31.49 -4.98 -0.45
CA SER A 394 31.54 -3.83 -1.36
C SER A 394 31.05 -2.54 -0.73
N VAL A 395 29.96 -2.59 0.03
CA VAL A 395 29.45 -1.44 0.81
C VAL A 395 30.47 -1.00 1.87
N PHE A 396 31.07 -1.95 2.59
CA PHE A 396 32.13 -1.67 3.56
C PHE A 396 33.30 -0.90 2.92
N ASN A 397 33.84 -1.41 1.79
CA ASN A 397 34.93 -0.77 1.08
C ASN A 397 34.58 0.65 0.61
N THR A 398 33.35 0.84 0.14
CA THR A 398 32.86 2.18 -0.29
C THR A 398 32.77 3.13 0.90
N ILE A 399 32.29 2.69 2.06
CA ILE A 399 32.20 3.52 3.27
C ILE A 399 33.63 3.88 3.76
N VAL A 400 34.57 2.92 3.77
CA VAL A 400 35.98 3.18 4.13
C VAL A 400 36.61 4.24 3.22
N LYS A 401 36.38 4.13 1.90
CA LYS A 401 36.84 5.12 0.93
C LYS A 401 36.24 6.51 1.22
N GLN A 402 34.95 6.59 1.47
CA GLN A 402 34.27 7.87 1.79
C GLN A 402 34.77 8.51 3.10
N GLU A 403 35.05 7.72 4.14
CA GLU A 403 35.60 8.22 5.40
C GLU A 403 37.03 8.76 5.24
N ARG A 404 37.87 8.09 4.42
CA ARG A 404 39.21 8.57 4.10
C ARG A 404 39.21 9.90 3.35
N GLU A 405 38.42 10.02 2.30
CA GLU A 405 38.25 11.26 1.52
C GLU A 405 37.82 12.44 2.38
N THR A 406 36.95 12.17 3.39
CA THR A 406 36.42 13.24 4.28
C THR A 406 37.47 13.69 5.31
N ASN A 407 38.41 12.83 5.69
CA ASN A 407 39.41 13.12 6.72
C ASN A 407 40.75 13.72 6.17
N ASN A 408 40.79 14.11 4.87
CA ASN A 408 42.00 14.68 4.20
C ASN A 408 43.26 13.87 4.41
N GLY A 409 43.21 12.57 4.56
CA GLY A 409 44.33 11.70 4.80
C GLY A 409 45.05 11.28 3.53
N GLU A 410 46.04 12.04 3.06
CA GLU A 410 47.08 11.59 2.18
C GLU A 410 48.05 10.69 2.99
N GLY A 411 47.67 9.47 3.26
CA GLY A 411 48.51 8.45 3.88
C GLY A 411 48.32 7.12 3.16
N GLU A 412 49.41 6.46 2.80
CA GLU A 412 49.41 5.14 2.18
C GLU A 412 48.57 4.16 2.98
N ALA A 413 47.79 3.37 2.25
CA ALA A 413 46.73 2.57 2.79
C ALA A 413 47.27 1.32 3.52
N GLU A 414 47.26 1.33 4.84
CA GLU A 414 47.17 0.06 5.58
C GLU A 414 45.74 -0.49 5.43
N SER A 415 45.66 -1.75 5.00
CA SER A 415 44.41 -2.45 4.63
C SER A 415 43.45 -2.71 5.81
N HIS A 416 43.72 -2.18 7.01
CA HIS A 416 43.03 -2.50 8.25
C HIS A 416 42.45 -1.31 9.02
N THR A 417 42.13 -0.20 8.36
CA THR A 417 41.51 0.93 9.09
C THR A 417 40.07 0.58 9.52
N PRO A 418 39.76 0.50 10.82
CA PRO A 418 38.44 0.18 11.30
C PRO A 418 37.48 1.34 10.99
N LEU A 419 36.24 1.02 10.59
CA LEU A 419 35.18 2.02 10.39
C LEU A 419 34.94 2.83 11.66
N SER A 420 34.70 4.12 11.50
CA SER A 420 34.19 4.98 12.55
C SER A 420 32.84 4.47 13.09
N MET A 421 32.39 4.97 14.23
CA MET A 421 31.04 4.66 14.75
C MET A 421 29.94 5.04 13.76
N LYS A 422 30.11 6.11 12.98
CA LYS A 422 29.19 6.55 11.93
C LYS A 422 29.21 5.56 10.77
N GLY A 423 30.38 5.13 10.32
CA GLY A 423 30.53 4.13 9.26
C GLY A 423 29.92 2.78 9.63
N LYS A 424 30.13 2.31 10.87
CA LYS A 424 29.52 1.06 11.38
C LYS A 424 27.98 1.14 11.40
N ARG A 425 27.40 2.27 11.81
CA ARG A 425 25.93 2.49 11.76
C ARG A 425 25.43 2.52 10.33
N LYS A 426 26.18 3.16 9.41
CA LYS A 426 25.85 3.21 7.98
C LYS A 426 25.86 1.80 7.38
N LEU A 427 26.91 1.03 7.61
CA LEU A 427 27.01 -0.37 7.14
C LEU A 427 25.82 -1.22 7.64
N LYS A 428 25.55 -1.17 8.94
CA LYS A 428 24.44 -1.90 9.54
C LYS A 428 23.08 -1.50 8.94
N TYR A 429 22.90 -0.23 8.60
CA TYR A 429 21.67 0.25 7.92
C TYR A 429 21.53 -0.42 6.54
N PHE A 430 22.59 -0.45 5.73
CA PHE A 430 22.55 -1.06 4.40
C PHE A 430 22.37 -2.58 4.45
N GLU A 431 23.02 -3.25 5.38
CA GLU A 431 22.80 -4.69 5.63
C GLU A 431 21.35 -4.99 6.01
N SER A 432 20.77 -4.19 6.90
CA SER A 432 19.35 -4.35 7.30
C SER A 432 18.41 -4.10 6.14
N LEU A 433 18.67 -3.06 5.34
CA LEU A 433 17.90 -2.74 4.15
C LEU A 433 17.97 -3.89 3.13
N ALA A 434 19.16 -4.38 2.85
CA ALA A 434 19.38 -5.50 1.92
C ALA A 434 18.61 -6.76 2.36
N LYS A 435 18.70 -7.14 3.65
CA LYS A 435 18.00 -8.32 4.19
C LYS A 435 16.46 -8.19 4.08
N ILE A 436 15.91 -7.02 4.36
CA ILE A 436 14.47 -6.78 4.29
C ILE A 436 13.95 -6.88 2.84
N TYR A 437 14.73 -6.35 1.89
CA TYR A 437 14.32 -6.30 0.49
C TYR A 437 14.73 -7.52 -0.32
N GLN A 438 15.67 -8.35 0.16
CA GLN A 438 16.22 -9.50 -0.56
C GLN A 438 15.16 -10.36 -1.27
N PRO A 439 14.01 -10.71 -0.67
CA PRO A 439 13.01 -11.55 -1.34
C PRO A 439 12.44 -10.92 -2.61
N TYR A 440 12.43 -9.60 -2.69
CA TYR A 440 11.88 -8.83 -3.80
C TYR A 440 12.92 -8.45 -4.85
N MET A 441 14.22 -8.55 -4.49
CA MET A 441 15.33 -8.16 -5.37
C MET A 441 15.77 -9.28 -6.33
N PHE A 442 15.26 -10.50 -6.14
CA PHE A 442 15.45 -11.67 -7.02
C PHE A 442 14.11 -12.21 -7.53
N PHE A 443 13.12 -11.34 -7.67
CA PHE A 443 11.74 -11.72 -7.94
C PHE A 443 11.53 -12.07 -9.42
N GLN A 444 11.06 -13.30 -9.69
CA GLN A 444 10.80 -13.83 -11.02
C GLN A 444 9.33 -14.23 -11.24
N THR A 445 8.48 -13.90 -10.28
CA THR A 445 7.06 -14.24 -10.32
C THR A 445 6.29 -13.26 -11.20
N ARG A 446 5.33 -13.78 -11.96
CA ARG A 446 4.34 -12.99 -12.69
C ARG A 446 2.94 -13.27 -12.14
N PHE A 447 2.24 -12.25 -11.73
CA PHE A 447 0.87 -12.40 -11.26
C PHE A 447 -0.10 -12.40 -12.44
N ASP A 448 -1.01 -13.38 -12.48
CA ASP A 448 -2.14 -13.36 -13.42
C ASP A 448 -3.10 -12.23 -13.04
N ASP A 449 -3.50 -11.41 -13.99
CA ASP A 449 -4.40 -10.27 -13.81
C ASP A 449 -5.62 -10.33 -14.75
N ARG A 450 -6.00 -11.54 -15.18
CA ARG A 450 -7.09 -11.73 -16.14
C ARG A 450 -8.40 -11.14 -15.66
N ASN A 451 -8.72 -11.28 -14.35
CA ASN A 451 -9.94 -10.69 -13.80
C ASN A 451 -9.88 -9.16 -13.88
N THR A 452 -8.74 -8.55 -13.53
CA THR A 452 -8.54 -7.11 -13.61
C THR A 452 -8.66 -6.58 -15.04
N ARG A 453 -8.07 -7.29 -16.01
CA ARG A 453 -8.21 -6.94 -17.42
C ARG A 453 -9.64 -7.13 -17.95
N SER A 454 -10.33 -8.21 -17.55
CA SER A 454 -11.74 -8.41 -17.87
C SER A 454 -12.61 -7.29 -17.32
N LEU A 455 -12.37 -6.88 -16.05
CA LEU A 455 -13.07 -5.76 -15.45
C LEU A 455 -12.89 -4.47 -16.26
N LEU A 456 -11.67 -4.17 -16.67
CA LEU A 456 -11.38 -3.00 -17.52
C LEU A 456 -12.11 -3.08 -18.87
N GLN A 457 -12.20 -4.27 -19.49
CA GLN A 457 -12.90 -4.48 -20.76
C GLN A 457 -14.41 -4.29 -20.65
N GLU A 458 -15.00 -4.55 -19.48
CA GLU A 458 -16.43 -4.37 -19.22
C GLU A 458 -16.83 -2.91 -18.96
N MET A 459 -15.87 -2.02 -18.68
CA MET A 459 -16.12 -0.59 -18.49
C MET A 459 -16.47 0.09 -19.83
N SER A 460 -17.38 1.07 -19.78
CA SER A 460 -17.65 1.94 -20.92
C SER A 460 -16.43 2.81 -21.27
N MET A 461 -16.44 3.44 -22.45
CA MET A 461 -15.35 4.35 -22.85
C MET A 461 -15.23 5.54 -21.90
N GLU A 462 -16.34 6.08 -21.43
CA GLU A 462 -16.41 7.19 -20.49
C GLU A 462 -15.85 6.78 -19.12
N GLU A 463 -16.22 5.58 -18.64
CA GLU A 463 -15.69 5.03 -17.39
C GLU A 463 -14.18 4.81 -17.48
N ARG A 464 -13.67 4.23 -18.59
CA ARG A 464 -12.22 4.07 -18.79
C ARG A 464 -11.47 5.40 -18.83
N LYS A 465 -12.08 6.43 -19.39
CA LYS A 465 -11.50 7.77 -19.45
C LYS A 465 -11.37 8.39 -18.04
N MET A 466 -12.38 8.19 -17.18
CA MET A 466 -12.42 8.77 -15.83
C MET A 466 -11.72 7.91 -14.77
N PHE A 467 -11.84 6.59 -14.89
CA PHE A 467 -11.39 5.62 -13.90
C PHE A 467 -10.47 4.56 -14.53
N GLY A 468 -9.66 4.92 -15.52
CA GLY A 468 -8.75 4.00 -16.19
C GLY A 468 -7.65 3.50 -15.25
N PHE A 469 -7.32 2.21 -15.40
CA PHE A 469 -6.25 1.53 -14.65
C PHE A 469 -5.48 0.53 -15.52
N ASP A 470 -5.40 0.80 -16.82
CA ASP A 470 -4.60 -0.04 -17.72
C ASP A 470 -3.12 0.26 -17.55
N VAL A 471 -2.40 -0.65 -16.90
CA VAL A 471 -0.95 -0.51 -16.67
C VAL A 471 -0.15 -0.51 -17.96
N ARG A 472 -0.73 -1.02 -19.07
CA ARG A 472 -0.08 -1.06 -20.39
C ARG A 472 0.07 0.33 -21.01
N ASP A 473 -0.67 1.32 -20.51
CA ASP A 473 -0.57 2.72 -20.91
C ASP A 473 0.60 3.45 -20.22
N ILE A 474 1.32 2.78 -19.31
CA ILE A 474 2.44 3.39 -18.57
C ILE A 474 3.72 3.26 -19.39
N ASP A 475 4.31 4.38 -19.77
CA ASP A 475 5.71 4.47 -20.14
C ASP A 475 6.57 4.53 -18.87
N TRP A 476 7.31 3.44 -18.58
CA TRP A 476 8.02 3.30 -17.30
C TRP A 476 9.10 4.35 -17.13
N GLU A 477 9.87 4.68 -18.15
CA GLU A 477 10.90 5.72 -18.10
C GLU A 477 10.28 7.06 -17.72
N SER A 478 9.23 7.48 -18.43
CA SER A 478 8.52 8.72 -18.15
C SER A 478 7.87 8.73 -16.77
N TYR A 479 7.25 7.61 -16.35
CA TYR A 479 6.66 7.50 -15.02
C TYR A 479 7.71 7.61 -13.92
N ILE A 480 8.82 6.89 -14.01
CA ILE A 480 9.87 6.93 -12.99
C ILE A 480 10.52 8.32 -12.95
N ILE A 481 10.97 8.84 -14.09
CA ILE A 481 11.74 10.09 -14.14
C ILE A 481 10.86 11.31 -13.83
N LYS A 482 9.69 11.43 -14.48
CA LYS A 482 8.88 12.66 -14.44
C LYS A 482 7.80 12.66 -13.36
N VAL A 483 7.44 11.49 -12.84
CA VAL A 483 6.36 11.36 -11.85
C VAL A 483 6.91 10.86 -10.51
N HIS A 484 7.43 9.64 -10.46
CA HIS A 484 7.77 8.99 -9.20
C HIS A 484 8.93 9.66 -8.45
N LEU A 485 10.03 9.95 -9.13
CA LEU A 485 11.19 10.61 -8.54
C LEU A 485 10.89 12.05 -8.08
N GLN A 486 9.98 12.74 -8.77
CA GLN A 486 9.50 14.05 -8.31
C GLN A 486 8.69 13.93 -7.01
N GLY A 487 7.89 12.86 -6.86
CA GLY A 487 7.20 12.55 -5.62
C GLY A 487 8.15 12.30 -4.45
N ILE A 488 9.20 11.50 -4.67
CA ILE A 488 10.24 11.24 -3.68
C ILE A 488 10.94 12.55 -3.27
N LYS A 489 11.36 13.38 -4.23
CA LYS A 489 11.98 14.68 -3.94
C LYS A 489 11.08 15.57 -3.10
N ARG A 490 9.80 15.67 -3.45
CA ARG A 490 8.81 16.46 -2.71
C ARG A 490 8.68 16.02 -1.26
N VAL A 491 8.66 14.69 -1.01
CA VAL A 491 8.59 14.12 0.35
C VAL A 491 9.90 14.37 1.12
N VAL A 492 11.06 14.20 0.49
CA VAL A 492 12.37 14.36 1.13
C VAL A 492 12.67 15.80 1.52
N PHE A 493 12.34 16.75 0.66
CA PHE A 493 12.66 18.17 0.87
C PHE A 493 11.51 18.96 1.53
N GLY A 494 10.39 18.31 1.85
CA GLY A 494 9.34 18.87 2.73
C GLY A 494 8.73 20.16 2.25
N GLY A 495 8.37 20.25 0.98
CA GLY A 495 7.66 21.43 0.47
C GLY A 495 8.43 22.76 0.53
N ARG A 496 9.75 22.73 0.61
CA ARG A 496 10.57 23.91 0.27
C ARG A 496 10.42 24.10 -1.24
N SER A 497 9.47 24.95 -1.62
CA SER A 497 9.35 25.44 -2.98
C SER A 497 10.67 26.11 -3.38
N SER A 498 11.30 25.58 -4.41
CA SER A 498 12.29 26.29 -5.20
C SER A 498 11.63 27.44 -5.91
#